data_f8bef017171525610eea61910dffc00f
#
_entry.id   f8bef017171525610eea61910dffc00f
#
_cell.length_a   1.000
_cell.length_b   1.000
_cell.length_c   1.000
_cell.angle_alpha   90.00
_cell.angle_beta   90.00
_cell.angle_gamma   90.00
#
_symmetry.space_group_name_H-M   'P 1'
#
loop_
_entity.id
_entity.type
_entity.pdbx_description
1 polymer ?
#
loop_
_entity_poly.entity_id
_entity_poly.type
_entity_poly.pdbx_seq_one_letter_code
_entity_poly.pdbx_strand_id
1 'polypeptide(L)'
;MKNILSFFFAFFILNLVLNCSAVKVNNQHYQREWMMISFDGFTKEQLVKSKAEINLTEPAKDGKIRGTAMMGCNSMFFTLEFKSKNRVKISGLGSTLMACQEMNLETEFSKVFEKMTRYEINGHFLTLYDEKGSQMKFIAADWD
;
A
#
# COMPACT_ATOMS: atom_id res chain seq x y z
N MET A 1 -44.84 14.74 37.03
CA MET A 1 -43.79 13.68 37.09
C MET A 1 -43.71 12.84 35.82
N LYS A 2 -44.78 12.61 35.07
CA LYS A 2 -44.73 11.85 33.80
C LYS A 2 -43.84 12.47 32.68
N ASN A 3 -43.80 13.79 32.58
CA ASN A 3 -43.06 14.52 31.52
C ASN A 3 -41.55 14.56 31.76
N ILE A 4 -41.11 14.52 33.02
CA ILE A 4 -39.68 14.55 33.37
C ILE A 4 -39.01 13.21 33.02
N LEU A 5 -39.70 12.09 33.24
CA LEU A 5 -39.20 10.75 32.91
C LEU A 5 -39.06 10.55 31.41
N SER A 6 -39.96 11.13 30.60
CA SER A 6 -39.91 11.09 29.14
C SER A 6 -38.71 11.89 28.59
N PHE A 7 -38.37 13.05 29.20
CA PHE A 7 -37.22 13.85 28.82
C PHE A 7 -35.88 13.14 29.09
N PHE A 8 -35.76 12.48 30.23
CA PHE A 8 -34.55 11.66 30.54
C PHE A 8 -34.38 10.50 29.62
N PHE A 9 -35.50 9.83 29.23
CA PHE A 9 -35.43 8.70 28.29
C PHE A 9 -35.03 9.15 26.87
N ALA A 10 -35.55 10.28 26.39
CA ALA A 10 -35.17 10.84 25.10
C ALA A 10 -33.69 11.29 25.05
N PHE A 11 -33.18 11.87 26.16
CA PHE A 11 -31.78 12.29 26.27
C PHE A 11 -30.82 11.09 26.34
N PHE A 12 -31.25 9.96 26.95
CA PHE A 12 -30.47 8.74 27.04
C PHE A 12 -30.33 8.07 25.67
N ILE A 13 -31.42 8.04 24.87
CA ILE A 13 -31.40 7.46 23.51
C ILE A 13 -30.50 8.28 22.56
N LEU A 14 -30.50 9.60 22.70
CA LEU A 14 -29.67 10.48 21.85
C LEU A 14 -28.17 10.23 22.03
N ASN A 15 -27.72 9.81 23.23
CA ASN A 15 -26.30 9.50 23.46
C ASN A 15 -25.86 8.14 22.86
N LEU A 16 -26.77 7.22 22.56
CA LEU A 16 -26.45 5.92 21.99
C LEU A 16 -26.12 5.97 20.49
N VAL A 17 -26.54 7.02 19.77
CA VAL A 17 -26.29 7.13 18.33
C VAL A 17 -25.02 7.93 17.98
N LEU A 18 -24.33 8.51 18.98
CA LEU A 18 -23.11 9.30 18.75
C LEU A 18 -21.81 8.49 18.81
N ASN A 19 -21.87 7.20 19.07
CA ASN A 19 -20.70 6.33 19.04
C ASN A 19 -20.34 5.92 17.60
N CYS A 20 -20.03 6.90 16.76
CA CYS A 20 -19.35 6.62 15.51
C CYS A 20 -17.85 6.39 15.83
N SER A 21 -17.52 5.18 16.22
CA SER A 21 -16.12 4.76 16.35
C SER A 21 -15.51 4.75 14.95
N ALA A 22 -14.70 5.76 14.64
CA ALA A 22 -13.80 5.68 13.50
C ALA A 22 -12.90 4.46 13.71
N VAL A 23 -13.13 3.42 12.94
CA VAL A 23 -12.24 2.25 12.90
C VAL A 23 -10.88 2.78 12.46
N LYS A 24 -9.95 2.91 13.40
CA LYS A 24 -8.54 3.09 13.08
C LYS A 24 -8.13 1.84 12.32
N VAL A 25 -8.03 1.95 11.00
CA VAL A 25 -7.38 0.93 10.19
C VAL A 25 -5.98 0.78 10.75
N ASN A 26 -5.69 -0.39 11.32
CA ASN A 26 -4.37 -0.67 11.89
C ASN A 26 -3.37 -0.75 10.73
N ASN A 27 -2.68 0.34 10.47
CA ASN A 27 -1.78 0.53 9.33
C ASN A 27 -0.49 -0.32 9.41
N GLN A 28 -0.29 -1.05 10.51
CA GLN A 28 0.96 -1.79 10.77
C GLN A 28 1.24 -2.93 9.79
N HIS A 29 0.22 -3.49 9.14
CA HIS A 29 0.41 -4.65 8.26
C HIS A 29 1.07 -4.31 6.91
N TYR A 30 0.97 -3.10 6.42
CA TYR A 30 1.56 -2.70 5.14
C TYR A 30 2.71 -1.69 5.27
N GLN A 31 2.90 -1.06 6.44
CA GLN A 31 4.01 -0.14 6.70
C GLN A 31 5.32 -0.90 6.94
N ARG A 32 5.85 -1.49 5.89
CA ARG A 32 7.04 -2.33 5.88
C ARG A 32 7.88 -2.04 4.65
N GLU A 33 9.08 -2.55 4.65
CA GLU A 33 9.88 -2.75 3.45
C GLU A 33 9.50 -4.10 2.83
N TRP A 34 9.30 -4.13 1.53
CA TRP A 34 8.76 -5.23 0.77
C TRP A 34 9.69 -5.59 -0.38
N MET A 35 10.37 -6.73 -0.29
CA MET A 35 11.23 -7.26 -1.34
C MET A 35 10.39 -7.91 -2.44
N MET A 36 10.61 -7.54 -3.69
CA MET A 36 9.90 -8.12 -4.83
C MET A 36 10.35 -9.55 -5.09
N ILE A 37 9.42 -10.48 -5.14
CA ILE A 37 9.67 -11.90 -5.37
C ILE A 37 9.06 -12.45 -6.66
N SER A 38 8.13 -11.69 -7.28
CA SER A 38 7.54 -12.04 -8.57
C SER A 38 7.08 -10.79 -9.31
N PHE A 39 7.45 -10.70 -10.57
CA PHE A 39 6.97 -9.72 -11.54
C PHE A 39 7.07 -10.32 -12.94
N ASP A 40 6.00 -10.18 -13.75
CA ASP A 40 5.92 -10.80 -15.07
C ASP A 40 7.09 -10.39 -15.98
N GLY A 41 7.70 -11.38 -16.62
CA GLY A 41 8.83 -11.17 -17.51
C GLY A 41 10.21 -11.14 -16.84
N PHE A 42 10.28 -11.29 -15.49
CA PHE A 42 11.55 -11.28 -14.76
C PHE A 42 11.73 -12.54 -13.90
N THR A 43 12.95 -13.07 -13.89
CA THR A 43 13.29 -14.21 -13.02
C THR A 43 13.57 -13.72 -11.60
N LYS A 44 13.48 -14.64 -10.63
CA LYS A 44 13.80 -14.32 -9.23
C LYS A 44 15.23 -13.81 -9.07
N GLU A 45 16.17 -14.38 -9.81
CA GLU A 45 17.59 -14.01 -9.80
C GLU A 45 17.77 -12.56 -10.28
N GLN A 46 17.03 -12.13 -11.32
CA GLN A 46 17.04 -10.76 -11.80
C GLN A 46 16.51 -9.80 -10.76
N LEU A 47 15.40 -10.13 -10.09
CA LEU A 47 14.80 -9.32 -9.04
C LEU A 47 15.76 -9.15 -7.85
N VAL A 48 16.39 -10.25 -7.42
CA VAL A 48 17.37 -10.25 -6.32
C VAL A 48 18.63 -9.44 -6.69
N LYS A 49 19.17 -9.64 -7.91
CA LYS A 49 20.33 -8.88 -8.40
C LYS A 49 20.06 -7.38 -8.43
N SER A 50 18.85 -6.99 -8.81
CA SER A 50 18.40 -5.60 -8.88
C SER A 50 18.01 -5.02 -7.50
N LYS A 51 18.03 -5.83 -6.44
CA LYS A 51 17.50 -5.45 -5.11
C LYS A 51 16.10 -4.82 -5.23
N ALA A 52 15.25 -5.48 -6.02
CA ALA A 52 13.92 -4.97 -6.33
C ALA A 52 13.05 -4.93 -5.08
N GLU A 53 12.64 -3.72 -4.66
CA GLU A 53 11.89 -3.51 -3.42
C GLU A 53 11.02 -2.26 -3.49
N ILE A 54 10.00 -2.22 -2.62
CA ILE A 54 9.29 -1.01 -2.25
C ILE A 54 9.36 -0.81 -0.73
N ASN A 55 9.55 0.43 -0.30
CA ASN A 55 9.60 0.78 1.10
C ASN A 55 8.37 1.65 1.45
N LEU A 56 7.57 1.17 2.40
CA LEU A 56 6.35 1.82 2.89
C LEU A 56 6.43 2.13 4.39
N THR A 57 7.63 2.25 4.95
CA THR A 57 7.85 2.43 6.40
C THR A 57 7.48 3.83 6.89
N GLU A 58 7.34 4.82 6.00
CA GLU A 58 6.94 6.16 6.41
C GLU A 58 5.53 6.16 7.03
N PRO A 59 5.32 6.94 8.10
CA PRO A 59 4.01 7.07 8.71
C PRO A 59 2.96 7.61 7.71
N ALA A 60 1.78 6.97 7.71
CA ALA A 60 0.69 7.46 6.88
C ALA A 60 0.21 8.85 7.36
N LYS A 61 0.08 9.79 6.42
CA LYS A 61 -0.50 11.10 6.65
C LYS A 61 -1.76 11.24 5.78
N ASP A 62 -2.88 11.54 6.41
CA ASP A 62 -4.19 11.65 5.74
C ASP A 62 -4.54 10.40 4.89
N GLY A 63 -4.23 9.21 5.42
CA GLY A 63 -4.46 7.94 4.74
C GLY A 63 -3.50 7.61 3.59
N LYS A 64 -2.49 8.45 3.36
CA LYS A 64 -1.50 8.30 2.30
C LYS A 64 -0.13 8.00 2.89
N ILE A 65 0.61 7.10 2.25
CA ILE A 65 1.99 6.76 2.55
C ILE A 65 2.87 7.26 1.43
N ARG A 66 3.94 7.97 1.77
CA ARG A 66 5.03 8.21 0.83
C ARG A 66 5.89 6.97 0.81
N GLY A 67 6.04 6.40 -0.37
CA GLY A 67 6.86 5.23 -0.55
C GLY A 67 8.06 5.51 -1.44
N THR A 68 9.06 4.67 -1.33
CA THR A 68 10.18 4.61 -2.27
C THR A 68 10.25 3.23 -2.92
N ALA A 69 10.90 3.15 -4.07
CA ALA A 69 11.19 1.88 -4.73
C ALA A 69 12.61 1.89 -5.30
N MET A 70 13.21 0.70 -5.35
CA MET A 70 14.46 0.43 -6.04
C MET A 70 14.23 -0.73 -7.01
N MET A 71 14.55 -0.52 -8.27
CA MET A 71 14.42 -1.53 -9.32
C MET A 71 15.74 -1.73 -10.08
N GLY A 72 16.85 -1.52 -9.37
CA GLY A 72 18.21 -1.79 -9.88
C GLY A 72 19.06 -0.57 -10.18
N CYS A 73 18.48 0.56 -10.60
CA CYS A 73 19.25 1.74 -10.97
C CYS A 73 18.83 2.99 -10.19
N ASN A 74 17.66 3.50 -10.50
CA ASN A 74 17.20 4.76 -9.94
C ASN A 74 16.43 4.56 -8.62
N SER A 75 16.60 5.52 -7.72
CA SER A 75 15.71 5.65 -6.57
C SER A 75 14.41 6.29 -7.03
N MET A 76 13.30 5.59 -6.78
CA MET A 76 11.97 6.02 -7.18
C MET A 76 11.18 6.46 -5.95
N PHE A 77 10.23 7.35 -6.13
CA PHE A 77 9.32 7.83 -5.08
C PHE A 77 7.89 7.86 -5.61
N PHE A 78 6.92 7.63 -4.72
CA PHE A 78 5.50 7.60 -5.06
C PHE A 78 4.63 7.89 -3.84
N THR A 79 3.34 8.07 -4.06
CA THR A 79 2.33 8.11 -3.01
C THR A 79 1.37 6.95 -3.16
N LEU A 80 1.13 6.22 -2.06
CA LEU A 80 0.26 5.07 -2.01
C LEU A 80 -0.85 5.30 -0.99
N GLU A 81 -2.10 4.97 -1.35
CA GLU A 81 -3.29 5.08 -0.51
C GLU A 81 -4.03 3.73 -0.52
N PHE A 82 -4.05 3.05 0.63
CA PHE A 82 -4.86 1.86 0.81
C PHE A 82 -6.31 2.25 1.09
N LYS A 83 -7.24 1.69 0.33
CA LYS A 83 -8.67 1.97 0.41
C LYS A 83 -9.45 0.73 0.87
N SER A 84 -10.69 0.95 1.27
CA SER A 84 -11.62 -0.14 1.58
C SER A 84 -11.78 -1.12 0.40
N LYS A 85 -12.18 -2.36 0.70
CA LYS A 85 -12.40 -3.43 -0.28
C LYS A 85 -11.14 -3.79 -1.08
N ASN A 86 -9.98 -3.84 -0.41
CA ASN A 86 -8.69 -4.24 -0.99
C ASN A 86 -8.29 -3.43 -2.24
N ARG A 87 -8.69 -2.17 -2.29
CA ARG A 87 -8.27 -1.26 -3.35
C ARG A 87 -7.07 -0.43 -2.93
N VAL A 88 -6.21 -0.14 -3.89
CA VAL A 88 -5.06 0.73 -3.72
C VAL A 88 -5.08 1.82 -4.81
N LYS A 89 -4.60 2.99 -4.45
CA LYS A 89 -4.28 4.04 -5.42
C LYS A 89 -2.81 4.39 -5.28
N ILE A 90 -2.08 4.28 -6.38
CA ILE A 90 -0.68 4.65 -6.50
C ILE A 90 -0.61 5.86 -7.44
N SER A 91 0.20 6.85 -7.10
CA SER A 91 0.28 8.08 -7.88
C SER A 91 1.58 8.84 -7.60
N GLY A 92 1.97 9.71 -8.55
CA GLY A 92 3.12 10.59 -8.40
C GLY A 92 4.44 9.84 -8.46
N LEU A 93 4.50 8.76 -9.28
CA LEU A 93 5.73 8.03 -9.50
C LEU A 93 6.76 8.93 -10.21
N GLY A 94 7.87 9.12 -9.55
CA GLY A 94 9.05 9.81 -10.08
C GLY A 94 10.31 9.04 -9.76
N SER A 95 11.42 9.42 -10.39
CA SER A 95 12.72 8.77 -10.16
C SER A 95 13.87 9.74 -10.31
N THR A 96 15.03 9.37 -9.77
CA THR A 96 16.30 9.97 -10.18
C THR A 96 16.60 9.63 -11.64
N LEU A 97 17.54 10.35 -12.27
CA LEU A 97 17.86 10.19 -13.68
C LEU A 97 19.33 9.76 -13.83
N MET A 98 19.63 8.55 -13.37
CA MET A 98 20.93 7.91 -13.64
C MET A 98 20.83 7.03 -14.87
N ALA A 99 21.88 6.99 -15.67
CA ALA A 99 21.99 6.08 -16.80
C ALA A 99 22.74 4.82 -16.36
N CYS A 100 22.04 3.68 -16.32
CA CYS A 100 22.62 2.38 -16.03
C CYS A 100 22.52 1.47 -17.26
N GLN A 101 23.36 0.43 -17.29
CA GLN A 101 23.38 -0.52 -18.42
C GLN A 101 22.10 -1.39 -18.48
N GLU A 102 21.53 -1.73 -17.32
CA GLU A 102 20.33 -2.57 -17.22
C GLU A 102 19.22 -1.76 -16.57
N MET A 103 18.27 -1.25 -17.36
CA MET A 103 17.11 -0.47 -16.89
C MET A 103 15.78 -1.14 -17.22
N ASN A 104 15.79 -2.37 -17.71
CA ASN A 104 14.58 -3.04 -18.18
C ASN A 104 13.56 -3.21 -17.05
N LEU A 105 13.98 -3.67 -15.87
CA LEU A 105 13.09 -3.87 -14.74
C LEU A 105 12.46 -2.55 -14.27
N GLU A 106 13.25 -1.49 -14.13
CA GLU A 106 12.79 -0.16 -13.75
C GLU A 106 11.80 0.40 -14.78
N THR A 107 12.10 0.24 -16.05
CA THR A 107 11.24 0.68 -17.15
C THR A 107 9.89 -0.04 -17.14
N GLU A 108 9.87 -1.35 -17.00
CA GLU A 108 8.61 -2.13 -16.95
C GLU A 108 7.84 -1.87 -15.66
N PHE A 109 8.52 -1.77 -14.52
CA PHE A 109 7.89 -1.37 -13.26
C PHE A 109 7.20 -0.02 -13.39
N SER A 110 7.89 0.98 -13.92
CA SER A 110 7.34 2.34 -14.09
C SER A 110 6.09 2.37 -14.98
N LYS A 111 6.03 1.53 -16.01
CA LYS A 111 4.87 1.46 -16.93
C LYS A 111 3.59 0.93 -16.28
N VAL A 112 3.73 0.06 -15.27
CA VAL A 112 2.58 -0.69 -14.75
C VAL A 112 2.27 -0.42 -13.29
N PHE A 113 3.22 0.10 -12.50
CA PHE A 113 3.05 0.26 -11.05
C PHE A 113 1.87 1.16 -10.68
N GLU A 114 1.69 2.32 -11.33
CA GLU A 114 0.54 3.21 -11.07
C GLU A 114 -0.80 2.64 -11.58
N LYS A 115 -0.77 1.56 -12.38
CA LYS A 115 -1.98 0.86 -12.85
C LYS A 115 -2.48 -0.18 -11.86
N MET A 116 -1.71 -0.50 -10.81
CA MET A 116 -2.13 -1.40 -9.76
C MET A 116 -3.27 -0.76 -8.97
N THR A 117 -4.45 -1.40 -8.94
CA THR A 117 -5.68 -0.88 -8.34
C THR A 117 -6.18 -1.71 -7.18
N ARG A 118 -5.65 -2.91 -7.01
CA ARG A 118 -6.01 -3.85 -5.95
C ARG A 118 -4.79 -4.35 -5.22
N TYR A 119 -4.99 -4.74 -3.96
CA TYR A 119 -3.94 -5.37 -3.16
C TYR A 119 -4.51 -6.52 -2.32
N GLU A 120 -3.64 -7.43 -1.96
CA GLU A 120 -3.89 -8.47 -0.96
C GLU A 120 -2.67 -8.57 -0.05
N ILE A 121 -2.92 -8.67 1.26
CA ILE A 121 -1.88 -8.99 2.24
C ILE A 121 -2.27 -10.30 2.89
N ASN A 122 -1.39 -11.29 2.77
CA ASN A 122 -1.56 -12.61 3.37
C ASN A 122 -0.28 -12.96 4.14
N GLY A 123 -0.33 -12.80 5.47
CA GLY A 123 0.84 -12.96 6.34
C GLY A 123 1.95 -11.99 5.98
N HIS A 124 3.05 -12.52 5.45
CA HIS A 124 4.23 -11.74 5.08
C HIS A 124 4.30 -11.42 3.58
N PHE A 125 3.22 -11.64 2.85
CA PHE A 125 3.17 -11.37 1.42
C PHE A 125 2.24 -10.22 1.11
N LEU A 126 2.70 -9.31 0.26
CA LEU A 126 1.88 -8.27 -0.38
C LEU A 126 1.80 -8.61 -1.87
N THR A 127 0.60 -8.65 -2.42
CA THR A 127 0.38 -8.77 -3.86
C THR A 127 -0.39 -7.56 -4.35
N LEU A 128 0.09 -6.92 -5.40
CA LEU A 128 -0.60 -5.86 -6.12
C LEU A 128 -1.12 -6.40 -7.44
N TYR A 129 -2.32 -5.95 -7.84
CA TYR A 129 -2.99 -6.39 -9.08
C TYR A 129 -3.48 -5.18 -9.87
N ASP A 130 -3.42 -5.30 -11.18
CA ASP A 130 -4.15 -4.42 -12.09
C ASP A 130 -5.50 -5.06 -12.52
N GLU A 131 -6.29 -4.31 -13.30
CA GLU A 131 -7.57 -4.81 -13.81
C GLU A 131 -7.42 -5.85 -14.94
N LYS A 132 -6.22 -5.99 -15.51
CA LYS A 132 -5.91 -6.90 -16.62
C LYS A 132 -5.34 -8.24 -16.15
N GLY A 133 -5.08 -8.38 -14.85
CA GLY A 133 -4.52 -9.59 -14.26
C GLY A 133 -3.00 -9.57 -14.12
N SER A 134 -2.33 -8.47 -14.48
CA SER A 134 -0.90 -8.31 -14.15
C SER A 134 -0.74 -8.22 -12.63
N GLN A 135 0.32 -8.81 -12.11
CA GLN A 135 0.57 -8.83 -10.68
C GLN A 135 2.04 -8.59 -10.33
N MET A 136 2.22 -8.00 -9.16
CA MET A 136 3.52 -7.87 -8.50
C MET A 136 3.42 -8.48 -7.11
N LYS A 137 4.31 -9.40 -6.77
CA LYS A 137 4.31 -10.04 -5.45
C LYS A 137 5.58 -9.70 -4.69
N PHE A 138 5.39 -9.39 -3.42
CA PHE A 138 6.44 -8.99 -2.50
C PHE A 138 6.39 -9.83 -1.24
N ILE A 139 7.53 -9.94 -0.56
CA ILE A 139 7.66 -10.49 0.78
C ILE A 139 8.18 -9.41 1.72
N ALA A 140 7.71 -9.38 2.95
CA ALA A 140 8.19 -8.44 3.96
C ALA A 140 9.68 -8.69 4.27
N ALA A 141 10.50 -7.63 4.28
CA ALA A 141 11.94 -7.74 4.52
C ALA A 141 12.29 -8.13 5.98
N ASP A 142 11.36 -7.91 6.91
CA ASP A 142 11.48 -8.24 8.34
C ASP A 142 10.98 -9.66 8.67
N TRP A 143 10.76 -10.49 7.66
CA TRP A 143 10.36 -11.88 7.86
C TRP A 143 11.55 -12.81 7.67
N ASP A 144 11.99 -13.43 8.77
CA ASP A 144 12.99 -14.50 8.84
C ASP A 144 12.31 -15.87 9.09
#